data_65f25e14ed36fa2eec271e27b375f6cb
#
_entry.id   65f25e14ed36fa2eec271e27b375f6cb
#
_cell.length_a   1.000
_cell.length_b   1.000
_cell.length_c   1.000
_cell.angle_alpha   90.00
_cell.angle_beta   90.00
_cell.angle_gamma   90.00
#
_symmetry.space_group_name_H-M   'P 1'
#
loop_
_entity.id
_entity.type
_entity.pdbx_description
1 polymer ?
#
loop_
_entity_poly.entity_id
_entity_poly.type
_entity_poly.pdbx_seq_one_letter_code
_entity_poly.pdbx_strand_id
1 'polypeptide(L)'
;MVVNYNDNGELTMGGTSLKTIAQSFGTPSIVYDEDQIRNQIRRYHKAFEASGLSYNISYASKAFTCIQMVKLIDEENLQLDVVSEGELYTALEAGFDSKRIHFHGNNKTKREIQYALDNQIGYFVVDTLEEIDLIDKYADSNVDVVLRVNPGVEAHTHEFIQTGQEDSKFGLSIKHGLALNAVNKVKATKHLQLKGIHFHIGSQIEGTEAMIKTAKIVLNWLASERIEVSLLNIGGGFGIKYVEGDESFPIEQGISEITEAIKETAQALQYNIPEIGIEPGRSIVGEAGITLYEVGTIKDIPGVNKYVSVDGGMSDHIRTALYGAQYEALLVNRNEKANESVTIAGKLCESGDIIVRDA
;
A
#
# COMPACT_ATOMS: atom_id res chain seq x y z
N MET A 1 -5.73 -9.58 17.21
CA MET A 1 -4.96 -8.42 17.65
C MET A 1 -3.54 -8.88 17.96
N VAL A 2 -2.54 -8.14 17.54
CA VAL A 2 -1.09 -8.50 17.67
C VAL A 2 -0.59 -8.38 19.11
N VAL A 3 -1.37 -7.77 19.98
CA VAL A 3 -1.02 -7.51 21.38
C VAL A 3 -1.89 -8.32 22.35
N ASN A 4 -1.29 -8.77 23.44
CA ASN A 4 -1.96 -9.52 24.51
C ASN A 4 -1.44 -9.10 25.87
N TYR A 5 -2.28 -9.15 26.91
CA TYR A 5 -1.84 -8.95 28.28
C TYR A 5 -1.20 -10.24 28.83
N ASN A 6 -0.03 -10.10 29.44
CA ASN A 6 0.63 -11.19 30.16
C ASN A 6 0.04 -11.37 31.57
N ASP A 7 0.52 -12.38 32.30
CA ASP A 7 0.07 -12.68 33.67
C ASP A 7 0.28 -11.55 34.68
N ASN A 8 1.20 -10.62 34.39
CA ASN A 8 1.47 -9.41 35.20
C ASN A 8 0.56 -8.23 34.84
N GLY A 9 -0.36 -8.40 33.88
CA GLY A 9 -1.22 -7.33 33.38
C GLY A 9 -0.52 -6.32 32.49
N GLU A 10 0.68 -6.63 31.98
CA GLU A 10 1.40 -5.78 31.01
C GLU A 10 1.09 -6.20 29.58
N LEU A 11 0.89 -5.24 28.69
CA LEU A 11 0.65 -5.48 27.29
C LEU A 11 1.94 -5.94 26.61
N THR A 12 1.87 -7.00 25.81
CA THR A 12 2.99 -7.60 25.08
C THR A 12 2.70 -7.69 23.59
N MET A 13 3.75 -7.68 22.78
CA MET A 13 3.74 -7.88 21.35
C MET A 13 4.91 -8.80 20.97
N GLY A 14 4.65 -9.86 20.19
CA GLY A 14 5.69 -10.85 19.88
C GLY A 14 6.36 -11.46 21.13
N GLY A 15 5.62 -11.57 22.26
CA GLY A 15 6.15 -12.06 23.54
C GLY A 15 6.98 -11.03 24.33
N THR A 16 7.21 -9.83 23.83
CA THR A 16 8.01 -8.77 24.48
C THR A 16 7.08 -7.76 25.15
N SER A 17 7.39 -7.36 26.41
CA SER A 17 6.64 -6.31 27.13
C SER A 17 6.82 -4.95 26.44
N LEU A 18 5.71 -4.31 26.05
CA LEU A 18 5.72 -2.98 25.44
C LEU A 18 6.22 -1.91 26.40
N LYS A 19 6.04 -2.09 27.70
CA LYS A 19 6.63 -1.23 28.74
C LYS A 19 8.17 -1.31 28.70
N THR A 20 8.73 -2.50 28.54
CA THR A 20 10.18 -2.68 28.39
C THR A 20 10.71 -2.02 27.12
N ILE A 21 9.96 -2.12 26.01
CA ILE A 21 10.30 -1.45 24.76
C ILE A 21 10.32 0.07 24.95
N ALA A 22 9.25 0.64 25.53
CA ALA A 22 9.18 2.08 25.80
C ALA A 22 10.33 2.56 26.70
N GLN A 23 10.70 1.79 27.73
CA GLN A 23 11.82 2.12 28.61
C GLN A 23 13.18 2.06 27.93
N SER A 24 13.35 1.13 26.97
CA SER A 24 14.64 0.91 26.31
C SER A 24 14.86 1.84 25.12
N PHE A 25 13.81 2.20 24.39
CA PHE A 25 13.89 2.96 23.13
C PHE A 25 13.23 4.33 23.21
N GLY A 26 12.45 4.61 24.26
CA GLY A 26 11.69 5.85 24.42
C GLY A 26 10.37 5.85 23.68
N THR A 27 9.65 6.97 23.79
CA THR A 27 8.38 7.30 23.09
C THR A 27 8.49 8.71 22.49
N PRO A 28 7.74 9.05 21.46
CA PRO A 28 6.87 8.15 20.67
C PRO A 28 7.67 7.12 19.89
N SER A 29 7.19 5.89 19.80
CA SER A 29 7.84 4.82 19.05
C SER A 29 6.82 3.99 18.29
N ILE A 30 7.11 3.64 17.03
CA ILE A 30 6.33 2.69 16.25
C ILE A 30 7.00 1.32 16.38
N VAL A 31 6.22 0.32 16.80
CA VAL A 31 6.69 -1.05 17.02
C VAL A 31 5.97 -1.98 16.05
N TYR A 32 6.72 -2.82 15.36
CA TYR A 32 6.20 -3.82 14.45
C TYR A 32 6.50 -5.23 14.93
N ASP A 33 5.54 -6.14 14.74
CA ASP A 33 5.73 -7.58 14.90
C ASP A 33 6.18 -8.18 13.56
N GLU A 34 7.44 -8.62 13.49
CA GLU A 34 8.03 -9.17 12.27
C GLU A 34 7.33 -10.46 11.84
N ASP A 35 6.99 -11.34 12.80
CA ASP A 35 6.33 -12.61 12.48
C ASP A 35 4.94 -12.36 11.86
N GLN A 36 4.22 -11.35 12.32
CA GLN A 36 2.95 -10.97 11.74
C GLN A 36 3.11 -10.43 10.31
N ILE A 37 4.12 -9.60 10.05
CA ILE A 37 4.43 -9.12 8.70
C ILE A 37 4.70 -10.32 7.77
N ARG A 38 5.59 -11.24 8.17
CA ARG A 38 5.92 -12.43 7.40
C ARG A 38 4.69 -13.32 7.17
N ASN A 39 3.86 -13.52 8.17
CA ASN A 39 2.64 -14.30 8.05
C ASN A 39 1.66 -13.70 7.03
N GLN A 40 1.49 -12.38 7.02
CA GLN A 40 0.63 -11.70 6.04
C GLN A 40 1.16 -11.89 4.60
N ILE A 41 2.48 -11.74 4.40
CA ILE A 41 3.11 -11.98 3.09
C ILE A 41 2.85 -13.43 2.62
N ARG A 42 3.08 -14.40 3.49
CA ARG A 42 2.92 -15.84 3.17
C ARG A 42 1.47 -16.21 2.86
N ARG A 43 0.48 -15.52 3.44
CA ARG A 43 -0.94 -15.69 3.08
C ARG A 43 -1.20 -15.31 1.63
N TYR A 44 -0.63 -14.19 1.14
CA TYR A 44 -0.74 -13.80 -0.26
C TYR A 44 -0.09 -14.83 -1.19
N HIS A 45 1.13 -15.29 -0.88
CA HIS A 45 1.79 -16.34 -1.67
C HIS A 45 0.93 -17.58 -1.75
N LYS A 46 0.46 -18.10 -0.61
CA LYS A 46 -0.39 -19.28 -0.55
C LYS A 46 -1.68 -19.15 -1.36
N ALA A 47 -2.31 -17.96 -1.33
CA ALA A 47 -3.53 -17.71 -2.08
C ALA A 47 -3.28 -17.74 -3.59
N PHE A 48 -2.19 -17.13 -4.07
CA PHE A 48 -1.82 -17.18 -5.49
C PHE A 48 -1.35 -18.56 -5.95
N GLU A 49 -0.56 -19.27 -5.16
CA GLU A 49 -0.15 -20.65 -5.46
C GLU A 49 -1.38 -21.56 -5.67
N ALA A 50 -2.40 -21.41 -4.83
CA ALA A 50 -3.66 -22.13 -4.97
C ALA A 50 -4.41 -21.78 -6.26
N SER A 51 -4.24 -20.58 -6.81
CA SER A 51 -4.86 -20.17 -8.08
C SER A 51 -4.26 -20.85 -9.30
N GLY A 52 -3.01 -21.29 -9.25
CA GLY A 52 -2.26 -21.87 -10.36
C GLY A 52 -1.88 -20.87 -11.47
N LEU A 53 -2.07 -19.56 -11.28
CA LEU A 53 -1.61 -18.52 -12.19
C LEU A 53 -0.16 -18.13 -11.89
N SER A 54 0.56 -17.67 -12.91
CA SER A 54 1.83 -16.95 -12.69
C SER A 54 1.54 -15.62 -12.00
N TYR A 55 2.32 -15.30 -10.98
CA TYR A 55 2.07 -14.11 -10.17
C TYR A 55 3.35 -13.45 -9.66
N ASN A 56 3.26 -12.17 -9.34
CA ASN A 56 4.23 -11.47 -8.51
C ASN A 56 3.52 -10.62 -7.44
N ILE A 57 4.22 -10.40 -6.34
CA ILE A 57 3.75 -9.56 -5.24
C ILE A 57 4.80 -8.49 -5.01
N SER A 58 4.42 -7.22 -5.20
CA SER A 58 5.27 -6.07 -4.92
C SER A 58 4.84 -5.41 -3.61
N TYR A 59 5.77 -5.28 -2.68
CA TYR A 59 5.47 -4.52 -1.46
C TYR A 59 5.45 -3.02 -1.76
N ALA A 60 4.35 -2.34 -1.46
CA ALA A 60 4.23 -0.89 -1.61
C ALA A 60 4.97 -0.18 -0.47
N SER A 61 6.21 0.25 -0.71
CA SER A 61 7.14 0.81 0.28
C SER A 61 6.61 2.06 0.99
N LYS A 62 5.71 2.83 0.33
CA LYS A 62 5.03 3.98 0.94
C LYS A 62 4.28 3.65 2.25
N ALA A 63 3.95 2.39 2.50
CA ALA A 63 3.29 1.97 3.73
C ALA A 63 4.23 2.01 4.93
N PHE A 64 5.44 1.53 4.76
CA PHE A 64 6.54 1.65 5.72
C PHE A 64 7.86 1.24 5.05
N THR A 65 8.89 2.09 5.12
CA THR A 65 10.19 1.81 4.50
C THR A 65 11.35 2.18 5.43
N CYS A 66 12.21 1.20 5.65
CA CYS A 66 13.55 1.33 6.22
C CYS A 66 14.41 0.17 5.73
N ILE A 67 15.72 0.24 5.91
CA ILE A 67 16.65 -0.81 5.46
C ILE A 67 16.24 -2.20 5.96
N GLN A 68 15.82 -2.32 7.23
CA GLN A 68 15.42 -3.61 7.79
C GLN A 68 14.13 -4.15 7.15
N MET A 69 13.14 -3.28 6.87
CA MET A 69 11.92 -3.70 6.18
C MET A 69 12.21 -4.18 4.76
N VAL A 70 13.08 -3.47 4.03
CA VAL A 70 13.49 -3.88 2.68
C VAL A 70 14.19 -5.25 2.69
N LYS A 71 15.06 -5.51 3.66
CA LYS A 71 15.69 -6.85 3.82
C LYS A 71 14.66 -7.95 4.10
N LEU A 72 13.65 -7.67 4.94
CA LEU A 72 12.56 -8.60 5.20
C LEU A 72 11.77 -8.92 3.92
N ILE A 73 11.47 -7.89 3.11
CA ILE A 73 10.80 -8.04 1.82
C ILE A 73 11.62 -8.88 0.85
N ASP A 74 12.93 -8.71 0.83
CA ASP A 74 13.84 -9.52 0.03
C ASP A 74 13.85 -11.00 0.47
N GLU A 75 13.95 -11.25 1.77
CA GLU A 75 13.92 -12.60 2.37
C GLU A 75 12.60 -13.34 2.07
N GLU A 76 11.47 -12.64 1.99
CA GLU A 76 10.16 -13.23 1.65
C GLU A 76 9.90 -13.23 0.12
N ASN A 77 10.92 -12.97 -0.71
CA ASN A 77 10.87 -13.01 -2.19
C ASN A 77 9.83 -12.11 -2.87
N LEU A 78 9.53 -10.94 -2.29
CA LEU A 78 8.66 -9.96 -2.93
C LEU A 78 9.44 -9.06 -3.89
N GLN A 79 8.73 -8.43 -4.82
CA GLN A 79 9.16 -7.24 -5.53
C GLN A 79 8.99 -6.01 -4.61
N LEU A 80 9.49 -4.86 -5.04
CA LEU A 80 9.40 -3.62 -4.27
C LEU A 80 8.92 -2.44 -5.12
N ASP A 81 7.85 -1.79 -4.72
CA ASP A 81 7.38 -0.54 -5.32
C ASP A 81 7.98 0.63 -4.58
N VAL A 82 8.61 1.54 -5.31
CA VAL A 82 9.12 2.81 -4.80
C VAL A 82 8.43 3.97 -5.49
N VAL A 83 8.26 5.09 -4.80
CA VAL A 83 7.57 6.30 -5.30
C VAL A 83 8.44 7.57 -5.22
N SER A 84 9.68 7.43 -4.76
CA SER A 84 10.62 8.55 -4.63
C SER A 84 12.07 8.08 -4.72
N GLU A 85 12.99 9.04 -4.99
CA GLU A 85 14.43 8.79 -4.95
C GLU A 85 14.88 8.26 -3.57
N GLY A 86 14.29 8.78 -2.48
CA GLY A 86 14.64 8.35 -1.12
C GLY A 86 14.27 6.90 -0.84
N GLU A 87 13.11 6.42 -1.31
CA GLU A 87 12.73 5.00 -1.21
C GLU A 87 13.64 4.12 -2.07
N LEU A 88 13.93 4.53 -3.31
CA LEU A 88 14.87 3.82 -4.19
C LEU A 88 16.26 3.74 -3.57
N TYR A 89 16.77 4.87 -3.04
CA TYR A 89 18.05 4.90 -2.33
C TYR A 89 18.07 3.94 -1.14
N THR A 90 17.02 3.94 -0.33
CA THR A 90 16.91 3.03 0.83
C THR A 90 16.92 1.56 0.40
N ALA A 91 16.24 1.24 -0.71
CA ALA A 91 16.22 -0.11 -1.26
C ALA A 91 17.61 -0.56 -1.72
N LEU A 92 18.33 0.29 -2.44
CA LEU A 92 19.69 0.00 -2.93
C LEU A 92 20.69 -0.11 -1.78
N GLU A 93 20.61 0.75 -0.77
CA GLU A 93 21.45 0.67 0.44
C GLU A 93 21.18 -0.59 1.28
N ALA A 94 19.95 -1.12 1.21
CA ALA A 94 19.62 -2.41 1.82
C ALA A 94 20.22 -3.61 1.07
N GLY A 95 20.74 -3.40 -0.15
CA GLY A 95 21.26 -4.44 -1.04
C GLY A 95 20.16 -5.15 -1.85
N PHE A 96 18.99 -4.55 -1.97
CA PHE A 96 17.88 -5.14 -2.73
C PHE A 96 18.21 -5.19 -4.23
N ASP A 97 17.85 -6.29 -4.90
CA ASP A 97 18.07 -6.44 -6.35
C ASP A 97 17.26 -5.39 -7.13
N SER A 98 17.95 -4.46 -7.79
CA SER A 98 17.31 -3.37 -8.54
C SER A 98 16.37 -3.87 -9.63
N LYS A 99 16.59 -5.06 -10.19
CA LYS A 99 15.69 -5.67 -11.19
C LYS A 99 14.31 -6.03 -10.64
N ARG A 100 14.17 -6.08 -9.33
CA ARG A 100 12.93 -6.33 -8.61
C ARG A 100 12.27 -5.05 -8.07
N ILE A 101 12.80 -3.86 -8.45
CA ILE A 101 12.26 -2.57 -8.05
C ILE A 101 11.41 -1.99 -9.17
N HIS A 102 10.23 -1.49 -8.84
CA HIS A 102 9.28 -0.83 -9.71
C HIS A 102 9.07 0.62 -9.28
N PHE A 103 9.23 1.58 -10.20
CA PHE A 103 9.16 2.99 -9.84
C PHE A 103 7.82 3.61 -10.24
N HIS A 104 6.99 3.88 -9.26
CA HIS A 104 5.68 4.54 -9.36
C HIS A 104 5.78 6.06 -9.20
N GLY A 105 4.63 6.73 -9.32
CA GLY A 105 4.48 8.18 -9.12
C GLY A 105 3.99 8.89 -10.38
N ASN A 106 3.14 9.89 -10.18
CA ASN A 106 2.51 10.66 -11.26
C ASN A 106 3.34 11.86 -11.72
N ASN A 107 4.48 12.12 -11.09
CA ASN A 107 5.37 13.24 -11.43
C ASN A 107 6.81 12.91 -11.03
N LYS A 108 7.43 12.00 -11.76
CA LYS A 108 8.84 11.67 -11.56
C LYS A 108 9.71 12.79 -12.11
N THR A 109 10.63 13.27 -11.32
CA THR A 109 11.60 14.30 -11.73
C THR A 109 12.65 13.70 -12.66
N LYS A 110 13.30 14.57 -13.45
CA LYS A 110 14.45 14.16 -14.28
C LYS A 110 15.52 13.42 -13.46
N ARG A 111 15.80 13.90 -12.24
CA ARG A 111 16.81 13.32 -11.37
C ARG A 111 16.42 11.90 -10.92
N GLU A 112 15.17 11.70 -10.53
CA GLU A 112 14.63 10.39 -10.15
C GLU A 112 14.68 9.40 -11.32
N ILE A 113 14.30 9.84 -12.52
CA ILE A 113 14.36 9.01 -13.73
C ILE A 113 15.82 8.61 -14.03
N GLN A 114 16.76 9.55 -14.03
CA GLN A 114 18.16 9.24 -14.25
C GLN A 114 18.71 8.29 -13.19
N TYR A 115 18.44 8.57 -11.90
CA TYR A 115 18.90 7.71 -10.82
C TYR A 115 18.37 6.27 -10.95
N ALA A 116 17.11 6.10 -11.35
CA ALA A 116 16.52 4.79 -11.60
C ALA A 116 17.13 4.09 -12.83
N LEU A 117 17.38 4.82 -13.92
CA LEU A 117 18.05 4.30 -15.12
C LEU A 117 19.49 3.86 -14.83
N ASP A 118 20.25 4.68 -14.10
CA ASP A 118 21.66 4.40 -13.73
C ASP A 118 21.75 3.13 -12.87
N ASN A 119 20.73 2.86 -12.05
CA ASN A 119 20.64 1.66 -11.22
C ASN A 119 19.91 0.50 -11.89
N GLN A 120 19.48 0.66 -13.14
CA GLN A 120 18.86 -0.39 -13.96
C GLN A 120 17.70 -1.10 -13.25
N ILE A 121 16.75 -0.36 -12.72
CA ILE A 121 15.56 -0.91 -12.04
C ILE A 121 14.77 -1.87 -12.94
N GLY A 122 13.83 -2.62 -12.36
CA GLY A 122 13.02 -3.60 -13.08
C GLY A 122 12.14 -2.97 -14.15
N TYR A 123 11.34 -1.96 -13.78
CA TYR A 123 10.54 -1.17 -14.73
C TYR A 123 10.01 0.14 -14.11
N PHE A 124 9.65 1.06 -14.98
CA PHE A 124 8.88 2.25 -14.60
C PHE A 124 7.38 2.00 -14.75
N VAL A 125 6.60 2.43 -13.76
CA VAL A 125 5.15 2.53 -13.87
C VAL A 125 4.82 3.95 -14.33
N VAL A 126 4.46 4.07 -15.60
CA VAL A 126 4.28 5.34 -16.31
C VAL A 126 2.86 5.85 -16.15
N ASP A 127 2.72 7.11 -15.82
CA ASP A 127 1.44 7.76 -15.47
C ASP A 127 1.00 8.81 -16.50
N THR A 128 1.93 9.32 -17.33
CA THR A 128 1.63 10.36 -18.33
C THR A 128 2.34 10.14 -19.66
N LEU A 129 1.84 10.79 -20.73
CA LEU A 129 2.46 10.72 -22.06
C LEU A 129 3.82 11.43 -22.11
N GLU A 130 3.98 12.50 -21.33
CA GLU A 130 5.21 13.27 -21.23
C GLU A 130 6.31 12.47 -20.55
N GLU A 131 5.96 11.63 -19.60
CA GLU A 131 6.89 10.74 -18.90
C GLU A 131 7.52 9.72 -19.87
N ILE A 132 6.76 9.23 -20.85
CA ILE A 132 7.27 8.33 -21.89
C ILE A 132 8.42 9.01 -22.65
N ASP A 133 8.21 10.27 -23.10
CA ASP A 133 9.25 11.04 -23.78
C ASP A 133 10.48 11.26 -22.89
N LEU A 134 10.24 11.52 -21.62
CA LEU A 134 11.31 11.84 -20.68
C LEU A 134 12.17 10.61 -20.39
N ILE A 135 11.57 9.44 -20.18
CA ILE A 135 12.31 8.19 -19.96
C ILE A 135 13.07 7.80 -21.24
N ASP A 136 12.43 7.80 -22.41
CA ASP A 136 13.09 7.44 -23.69
C ASP A 136 14.26 8.36 -24.02
N LYS A 137 14.14 9.66 -23.69
CA LYS A 137 15.19 10.65 -23.90
C LYS A 137 16.45 10.39 -23.07
N TYR A 138 16.30 9.87 -21.85
CA TYR A 138 17.43 9.65 -20.94
C TYR A 138 17.88 8.19 -20.89
N ALA A 139 17.12 7.26 -21.45
CA ALA A 139 17.50 5.87 -21.58
C ALA A 139 18.62 5.71 -22.63
N ASP A 140 19.61 4.91 -22.33
CA ASP A 140 20.72 4.50 -23.23
C ASP A 140 20.61 3.04 -23.66
N SER A 141 19.70 2.29 -23.04
CA SER A 141 19.44 0.87 -23.27
C SER A 141 17.93 0.58 -23.20
N ASN A 142 17.54 -0.67 -23.45
CA ASN A 142 16.13 -1.07 -23.34
C ASN A 142 15.63 -0.97 -21.91
N VAL A 143 14.46 -0.37 -21.74
CA VAL A 143 13.78 -0.14 -20.46
C VAL A 143 12.37 -0.68 -20.53
N ASP A 144 12.03 -1.56 -19.61
CA ASP A 144 10.67 -2.04 -19.44
C ASP A 144 9.78 -0.96 -18.81
N VAL A 145 8.59 -0.78 -19.36
CA VAL A 145 7.57 0.12 -18.82
C VAL A 145 6.24 -0.59 -18.64
N VAL A 146 5.54 -0.24 -17.57
CA VAL A 146 4.18 -0.64 -17.28
C VAL A 146 3.32 0.62 -17.30
N LEU A 147 2.25 0.64 -18.06
CA LEU A 147 1.37 1.82 -18.14
C LEU A 147 0.31 1.75 -17.05
N ARG A 148 0.26 2.77 -16.20
CA ARG A 148 -0.84 2.92 -15.24
C ARG A 148 -2.07 3.47 -15.96
N VAL A 149 -3.12 2.67 -16.00
CA VAL A 149 -4.38 3.05 -16.64
C VAL A 149 -5.46 3.41 -15.62
N ASN A 150 -6.36 4.29 -16.03
CA ASN A 150 -7.57 4.60 -15.29
C ASN A 150 -8.78 4.04 -16.06
N PRO A 151 -9.40 2.96 -15.55
CA PRO A 151 -10.56 2.32 -16.19
C PRO A 151 -11.90 3.01 -15.89
N GLY A 152 -11.93 4.06 -15.05
CA GLY A 152 -13.15 4.79 -14.69
C GLY A 152 -14.08 4.02 -13.76
N VAL A 153 -13.56 3.17 -12.89
CA VAL A 153 -14.34 2.42 -11.89
C VAL A 153 -14.16 3.06 -10.52
N GLU A 154 -15.28 3.38 -9.87
CA GLU A 154 -15.28 3.88 -8.49
C GLU A 154 -15.29 2.71 -7.51
N ALA A 155 -14.35 2.72 -6.56
CA ALA A 155 -14.45 1.92 -5.35
C ALA A 155 -15.26 2.70 -4.30
N HIS A 156 -16.19 2.06 -3.59
CA HIS A 156 -16.94 2.67 -2.50
C HIS A 156 -16.04 2.84 -1.26
N THR A 157 -15.17 3.85 -1.30
CA THR A 157 -14.24 4.19 -0.23
C THR A 157 -14.28 5.71 0.03
N HIS A 158 -13.55 6.18 1.06
CA HIS A 158 -13.49 7.62 1.38
C HIS A 158 -12.98 8.44 0.19
N GLU A 159 -13.58 9.62 -0.06
CA GLU A 159 -13.32 10.50 -1.22
C GLU A 159 -11.82 10.74 -1.50
N PHE A 160 -11.01 10.98 -0.46
CA PHE A 160 -9.57 11.24 -0.61
C PHE A 160 -8.70 10.00 -0.92
N ILE A 161 -9.26 8.80 -0.90
CA ILE A 161 -8.52 7.55 -1.16
C ILE A 161 -9.04 6.80 -2.40
N GLN A 162 -9.99 7.37 -3.13
CA GLN A 162 -10.46 6.87 -4.43
C GLN A 162 -9.48 7.29 -5.52
N THR A 163 -8.98 6.34 -6.30
CA THR A 163 -8.04 6.60 -7.40
C THR A 163 -8.55 6.11 -8.76
N GLY A 164 -9.68 5.42 -8.76
CA GLY A 164 -10.32 4.90 -9.95
C GLY A 164 -11.32 5.83 -10.63
N GLN A 165 -11.61 7.00 -10.06
CA GLN A 165 -12.52 8.00 -10.65
C GLN A 165 -11.95 8.60 -11.93
N GLU A 166 -12.84 9.05 -12.87
CA GLU A 166 -12.41 9.73 -14.09
C GLU A 166 -11.60 11.00 -13.79
N ASP A 167 -11.97 11.76 -12.77
CA ASP A 167 -11.22 12.91 -12.27
C ASP A 167 -10.21 12.47 -11.21
N SER A 168 -9.11 11.92 -11.67
CA SER A 168 -7.99 11.49 -10.84
C SER A 168 -6.68 12.00 -11.43
N LYS A 169 -5.75 12.44 -10.55
CA LYS A 169 -4.39 12.78 -10.98
C LYS A 169 -3.58 11.56 -11.44
N PHE A 170 -4.10 10.36 -11.29
CA PHE A 170 -3.41 9.10 -11.57
C PHE A 170 -4.01 8.37 -12.76
N GLY A 171 -3.11 7.86 -13.59
CA GLY A 171 -3.44 6.88 -14.62
C GLY A 171 -4.00 7.47 -15.91
N LEU A 172 -3.67 6.80 -17.00
CA LEU A 172 -4.07 7.13 -18.34
C LEU A 172 -5.50 6.61 -18.60
N SER A 173 -6.45 7.49 -18.88
CA SER A 173 -7.85 7.12 -19.09
C SER A 173 -8.02 6.19 -20.29
N ILE A 174 -8.65 5.03 -20.07
CA ILE A 174 -9.07 4.11 -21.14
C ILE A 174 -10.19 4.74 -21.95
N LYS A 175 -11.21 5.26 -21.28
CA LYS A 175 -12.41 5.85 -21.90
C LYS A 175 -12.11 7.01 -22.84
N HIS A 176 -11.13 7.85 -22.49
CA HIS A 176 -10.74 9.02 -23.29
C HIS A 176 -9.59 8.72 -24.26
N GLY A 177 -9.20 7.45 -24.43
CA GLY A 177 -8.18 7.02 -25.40
C GLY A 177 -6.74 7.32 -25.00
N LEU A 178 -6.49 7.91 -23.83
CA LEU A 178 -5.13 8.23 -23.38
C LEU A 178 -4.27 6.97 -23.19
N ALA A 179 -4.86 5.88 -22.68
CA ALA A 179 -4.19 4.61 -22.50
C ALA A 179 -3.71 4.02 -23.85
N LEU A 180 -4.58 4.03 -24.87
CA LEU A 180 -4.22 3.56 -26.20
C LEU A 180 -3.14 4.44 -26.87
N ASN A 181 -3.25 5.75 -26.70
CA ASN A 181 -2.24 6.69 -27.18
C ASN A 181 -0.87 6.41 -26.53
N ALA A 182 -0.84 6.10 -25.22
CA ALA A 182 0.39 5.75 -24.52
C ALA A 182 0.99 4.43 -25.02
N VAL A 183 0.18 3.40 -25.26
CA VAL A 183 0.62 2.14 -25.86
C VAL A 183 1.29 2.40 -27.22
N ASN A 184 0.63 3.16 -28.09
CA ASN A 184 1.17 3.49 -29.42
C ASN A 184 2.45 4.34 -29.33
N LYS A 185 2.49 5.26 -28.35
CA LYS A 185 3.66 6.09 -28.12
C LYS A 185 4.85 5.25 -27.64
N VAL A 186 4.68 4.34 -26.68
CA VAL A 186 5.74 3.42 -26.24
C VAL A 186 6.27 2.59 -27.42
N LYS A 187 5.37 2.04 -28.26
CA LYS A 187 5.78 1.29 -29.46
C LYS A 187 6.59 2.11 -30.47
N ALA A 188 6.46 3.44 -30.47
CA ALA A 188 7.18 4.34 -31.34
C ALA A 188 8.51 4.86 -30.73
N THR A 189 8.79 4.61 -29.46
CA THR A 189 10.05 5.00 -28.81
C THR A 189 11.21 4.11 -29.25
N LYS A 190 12.42 4.56 -28.96
CA LYS A 190 13.64 3.83 -29.32
C LYS A 190 14.02 2.79 -28.26
N HIS A 191 13.81 3.12 -26.97
CA HIS A 191 14.37 2.33 -25.89
C HIS A 191 13.28 1.67 -25.01
N LEU A 192 12.00 2.09 -25.09
CA LEU A 192 11.00 1.58 -24.18
C LEU A 192 10.29 0.34 -24.71
N GLN A 193 10.05 -0.61 -23.82
CA GLN A 193 9.31 -1.84 -24.10
C GLN A 193 8.09 -1.94 -23.19
N LEU A 194 6.90 -2.10 -23.78
CA LEU A 194 5.68 -2.30 -23.01
C LEU A 194 5.67 -3.69 -22.39
N LYS A 195 5.87 -3.76 -21.08
CA LYS A 195 5.83 -5.00 -20.30
C LYS A 195 4.42 -5.33 -19.83
N GLY A 196 3.66 -4.31 -19.40
CA GLY A 196 2.38 -4.56 -18.77
C GLY A 196 1.48 -3.36 -18.62
N ILE A 197 0.33 -3.64 -18.04
CA ILE A 197 -0.67 -2.67 -17.64
C ILE A 197 -0.85 -2.76 -16.12
N HIS A 198 -0.97 -1.62 -15.47
CA HIS A 198 -1.25 -1.47 -14.05
C HIS A 198 -2.52 -0.65 -13.85
N PHE A 199 -3.30 -1.00 -12.84
CA PHE A 199 -4.35 -0.14 -12.31
C PHE A 199 -4.41 -0.23 -10.79
N HIS A 200 -4.92 0.84 -10.15
CA HIS A 200 -5.16 0.87 -8.71
C HIS A 200 -6.42 1.68 -8.45
N ILE A 201 -7.43 1.07 -7.84
CA ILE A 201 -8.79 1.63 -7.76
C ILE A 201 -9.07 2.36 -6.45
N GLY A 202 -8.20 2.23 -5.45
CA GLY A 202 -8.38 2.89 -4.16
C GLY A 202 -7.67 2.19 -3.02
N SER A 203 -7.99 2.61 -1.81
CA SER A 203 -7.42 2.07 -0.58
C SER A 203 -8.54 1.72 0.39
N GLN A 204 -8.28 0.80 1.32
CA GLN A 204 -9.25 0.29 2.30
C GLN A 204 -10.45 -0.39 1.60
N ILE A 205 -10.15 -1.28 0.65
CA ILE A 205 -11.13 -2.07 -0.11
C ILE A 205 -11.39 -3.37 0.66
N GLU A 206 -12.64 -3.59 1.05
CA GLU A 206 -13.04 -4.74 1.88
C GLU A 206 -13.52 -5.92 1.01
N GLY A 207 -14.15 -5.65 -0.14
CA GLY A 207 -14.69 -6.67 -1.05
C GLY A 207 -13.91 -6.81 -2.36
N THR A 208 -14.33 -7.76 -3.19
CA THR A 208 -13.66 -8.12 -4.45
C THR A 208 -14.32 -7.51 -5.69
N GLU A 209 -15.57 -7.04 -5.60
CA GLU A 209 -16.42 -6.71 -6.73
C GLU A 209 -15.82 -5.60 -7.62
N ALA A 210 -15.29 -4.54 -6.99
CA ALA A 210 -14.69 -3.43 -7.73
C ALA A 210 -13.40 -3.85 -8.45
N MET A 211 -12.57 -4.69 -7.81
CA MET A 211 -11.36 -5.24 -8.40
C MET A 211 -11.69 -6.16 -9.58
N ILE A 212 -12.65 -7.08 -9.41
CA ILE A 212 -13.11 -7.99 -10.46
C ILE A 212 -13.68 -7.20 -11.65
N LYS A 213 -14.55 -6.22 -11.37
CA LYS A 213 -15.12 -5.36 -12.41
C LYS A 213 -14.05 -4.66 -13.22
N THR A 214 -13.05 -4.11 -12.51
CA THR A 214 -11.94 -3.40 -13.13
C THR A 214 -11.05 -4.31 -13.97
N ALA A 215 -10.68 -5.48 -13.44
CA ALA A 215 -9.91 -6.47 -14.20
C ALA A 215 -10.63 -6.90 -15.49
N LYS A 216 -11.95 -7.13 -15.43
CA LYS A 216 -12.78 -7.43 -16.62
C LYS A 216 -12.74 -6.29 -17.65
N ILE A 217 -12.87 -5.03 -17.23
CA ILE A 217 -12.80 -3.88 -18.14
C ILE A 217 -11.44 -3.81 -18.83
N VAL A 218 -10.35 -3.94 -18.06
CA VAL A 218 -9.00 -3.86 -18.60
C VAL A 218 -8.70 -5.02 -19.56
N LEU A 219 -9.08 -6.25 -19.22
CA LEU A 219 -8.92 -7.42 -20.12
C LEU A 219 -9.72 -7.26 -21.42
N ASN A 220 -10.99 -6.79 -21.35
CA ASN A 220 -11.78 -6.51 -22.54
C ASN A 220 -11.14 -5.44 -23.43
N TRP A 221 -10.61 -4.36 -22.83
CA TRP A 221 -9.89 -3.33 -23.57
C TRP A 221 -8.63 -3.88 -24.23
N LEU A 222 -7.80 -4.64 -23.52
CA LEU A 222 -6.58 -5.26 -24.06
C LEU A 222 -6.91 -6.16 -25.27
N ALA A 223 -7.94 -7.01 -25.13
CA ALA A 223 -8.37 -7.91 -26.19
C ALA A 223 -8.93 -7.14 -27.41
N SER A 224 -9.77 -6.13 -27.20
CA SER A 224 -10.38 -5.32 -28.28
C SER A 224 -9.35 -4.56 -29.09
N GLU A 225 -8.32 -4.01 -28.41
CA GLU A 225 -7.22 -3.26 -29.06
C GLU A 225 -6.07 -4.16 -29.51
N ARG A 226 -6.18 -5.48 -29.29
CA ARG A 226 -5.13 -6.48 -29.63
C ARG A 226 -3.76 -6.12 -29.03
N ILE A 227 -3.79 -5.72 -27.77
CA ILE A 227 -2.60 -5.39 -26.98
C ILE A 227 -2.20 -6.62 -26.18
N GLU A 228 -1.04 -7.20 -26.49
CA GLU A 228 -0.44 -8.29 -25.73
C GLU A 228 0.51 -7.72 -24.68
N VAL A 229 0.40 -8.20 -23.43
CA VAL A 229 1.26 -7.82 -22.32
C VAL A 229 1.70 -9.04 -21.52
N SER A 230 2.86 -8.98 -20.89
CA SER A 230 3.36 -10.06 -20.04
C SER A 230 2.96 -9.89 -18.56
N LEU A 231 2.50 -8.69 -18.17
CA LEU A 231 2.10 -8.37 -16.79
C LEU A 231 0.77 -7.61 -16.78
N LEU A 232 -0.16 -8.07 -15.94
CA LEU A 232 -1.35 -7.33 -15.53
C LEU A 232 -1.26 -7.11 -14.01
N ASN A 233 -0.86 -5.91 -13.61
CA ASN A 233 -0.80 -5.53 -12.20
C ASN A 233 -2.13 -4.88 -11.78
N ILE A 234 -2.84 -5.53 -10.87
CA ILE A 234 -4.16 -5.09 -10.41
C ILE A 234 -4.09 -4.15 -9.19
N GLY A 235 -2.87 -3.73 -8.81
CA GLY A 235 -2.63 -2.80 -7.72
C GLY A 235 -2.79 -3.43 -6.34
N GLY A 236 -3.01 -2.56 -5.38
CA GLY A 236 -3.22 -2.93 -3.98
C GLY A 236 -4.52 -2.35 -3.45
N GLY A 237 -4.46 -1.83 -2.22
CA GLY A 237 -5.62 -1.19 -1.60
C GLY A 237 -6.42 -2.10 -0.67
N PHE A 238 -5.97 -3.34 -0.47
CA PHE A 238 -6.59 -4.32 0.41
C PHE A 238 -6.79 -3.76 1.82
N GLY A 239 -8.05 -3.76 2.28
CA GLY A 239 -8.48 -3.21 3.55
C GLY A 239 -7.99 -4.00 4.75
N ILE A 240 -7.85 -3.31 5.88
CA ILE A 240 -7.50 -3.89 7.18
C ILE A 240 -8.47 -3.41 8.25
N LYS A 241 -8.50 -4.12 9.35
CA LYS A 241 -9.25 -3.73 10.53
C LYS A 241 -8.48 -2.72 11.38
N TYR A 242 -9.11 -1.59 11.72
CA TYR A 242 -8.57 -0.57 12.62
C TYR A 242 -9.26 -0.57 13.99
N VAL A 243 -10.58 -0.79 13.99
CA VAL A 243 -11.40 -0.79 15.21
C VAL A 243 -12.34 -1.99 15.23
N GLU A 244 -12.94 -2.26 16.37
CA GLU A 244 -13.96 -3.31 16.48
C GLU A 244 -15.14 -3.00 15.55
N GLY A 245 -15.54 -3.98 14.73
CA GLY A 245 -16.60 -3.83 13.73
C GLY A 245 -16.08 -3.62 12.29
N ASP A 246 -14.83 -3.22 12.09
CA ASP A 246 -14.23 -3.22 10.75
C ASP A 246 -14.01 -4.63 10.22
N GLU A 247 -14.05 -4.78 8.89
CA GLU A 247 -13.70 -6.01 8.21
C GLU A 247 -12.38 -5.83 7.45
N SER A 248 -11.52 -6.85 7.48
CA SER A 248 -10.32 -6.91 6.66
C SER A 248 -10.63 -7.59 5.33
N PHE A 249 -9.92 -7.24 4.27
CA PHE A 249 -9.99 -7.95 3.00
C PHE A 249 -9.70 -9.46 3.21
N PRO A 250 -10.59 -10.35 2.78
CA PRO A 250 -10.42 -11.79 2.98
C PRO A 250 -9.39 -12.36 1.98
N ILE A 251 -8.09 -12.30 2.31
CA ILE A 251 -6.98 -12.53 1.38
C ILE A 251 -7.17 -13.81 0.56
N GLU A 252 -7.36 -14.96 1.21
CA GLU A 252 -7.42 -16.25 0.54
C GLU A 252 -8.64 -16.35 -0.38
N GLN A 253 -9.79 -15.97 0.11
CA GLN A 253 -11.05 -15.98 -0.67
C GLN A 253 -10.99 -14.90 -1.77
N GLY A 254 -10.56 -13.68 -1.43
CA GLY A 254 -10.56 -12.56 -2.36
C GLY A 254 -9.62 -12.78 -3.54
N ILE A 255 -8.40 -13.29 -3.29
CA ILE A 255 -7.48 -13.64 -4.38
C ILE A 255 -8.05 -14.78 -5.24
N SER A 256 -8.69 -15.79 -4.62
CA SER A 256 -9.35 -16.86 -5.37
C SER A 256 -10.45 -16.32 -6.30
N GLU A 257 -11.36 -15.48 -5.80
CA GLU A 257 -12.44 -14.88 -6.57
C GLU A 257 -11.92 -14.01 -7.73
N ILE A 258 -10.92 -13.16 -7.46
CA ILE A 258 -10.32 -12.28 -8.47
C ILE A 258 -9.64 -13.10 -9.57
N THR A 259 -8.83 -14.09 -9.19
CA THR A 259 -8.08 -14.90 -10.15
C THR A 259 -9.00 -15.79 -10.99
N GLU A 260 -10.08 -16.31 -10.41
CA GLU A 260 -11.09 -17.07 -11.17
C GLU A 260 -11.82 -16.18 -12.17
N ALA A 261 -12.24 -14.97 -11.77
CA ALA A 261 -12.86 -14.01 -12.67
C ALA A 261 -11.93 -13.58 -13.83
N ILE A 262 -10.61 -13.46 -13.57
CA ILE A 262 -9.61 -13.20 -14.61
C ILE A 262 -9.55 -14.38 -15.59
N LYS A 263 -9.48 -15.63 -15.11
CA LYS A 263 -9.44 -16.84 -15.95
C LYS A 263 -10.67 -16.96 -16.85
N GLU A 264 -11.87 -16.85 -16.27
CA GLU A 264 -13.12 -16.90 -17.01
C GLU A 264 -13.18 -15.83 -18.10
N THR A 265 -12.77 -14.60 -17.75
CA THR A 265 -12.79 -13.47 -18.69
C THR A 265 -11.80 -13.68 -19.82
N ALA A 266 -10.57 -14.06 -19.52
CA ALA A 266 -9.53 -14.30 -20.51
C ALA A 266 -9.91 -15.47 -21.45
N GLN A 267 -10.50 -16.54 -20.91
CA GLN A 267 -10.99 -17.67 -21.69
C GLN A 267 -12.10 -17.22 -22.67
N ALA A 268 -13.08 -16.45 -22.20
CA ALA A 268 -14.17 -15.95 -23.03
C ALA A 268 -13.68 -15.03 -24.16
N LEU A 269 -12.62 -14.26 -23.91
CA LEU A 269 -11.99 -13.37 -24.87
C LEU A 269 -10.95 -14.04 -25.77
N GLN A 270 -10.61 -15.30 -25.51
CA GLN A 270 -9.47 -16.01 -26.14
C GLN A 270 -8.16 -15.21 -25.98
N TYR A 271 -7.97 -14.57 -24.83
CA TYR A 271 -6.81 -13.78 -24.48
C TYR A 271 -5.86 -14.57 -23.58
N ASN A 272 -4.55 -14.50 -23.87
CA ASN A 272 -3.54 -15.14 -23.03
C ASN A 272 -3.47 -14.45 -21.66
N ILE A 273 -3.56 -15.22 -20.57
CA ILE A 273 -3.48 -14.66 -19.23
C ILE A 273 -2.04 -14.24 -18.97
N PRO A 274 -1.76 -12.94 -18.72
CA PRO A 274 -0.44 -12.49 -18.32
C PRO A 274 -0.12 -12.90 -16.87
N GLU A 275 1.12 -12.70 -16.43
CA GLU A 275 1.46 -12.75 -15.01
C GLU A 275 0.60 -11.75 -14.24
N ILE A 276 0.04 -12.14 -13.10
CA ILE A 276 -0.82 -11.28 -12.28
C ILE A 276 0.02 -10.64 -11.17
N GLY A 277 0.11 -9.30 -11.20
CA GLY A 277 0.77 -8.51 -10.15
C GLY A 277 -0.21 -7.97 -9.13
N ILE A 278 0.21 -7.90 -7.85
CA ILE A 278 -0.46 -7.14 -6.80
C ILE A 278 0.53 -6.29 -6.01
N GLU A 279 0.02 -5.22 -5.37
CA GLU A 279 0.82 -4.25 -4.62
C GLU A 279 0.30 -4.03 -3.19
N PRO A 280 0.28 -5.05 -2.33
CA PRO A 280 -0.11 -4.88 -0.94
C PRO A 280 0.95 -4.05 -0.20
N GLY A 281 0.49 -3.10 0.59
CA GLY A 281 1.33 -2.32 1.50
C GLY A 281 0.72 -2.34 2.88
N ARG A 282 -0.36 -1.57 3.07
CA ARG A 282 -1.10 -1.48 4.33
C ARG A 282 -1.48 -2.86 4.89
N SER A 283 -2.00 -3.76 4.08
CA SER A 283 -2.46 -5.08 4.51
C SER A 283 -1.32 -6.02 4.97
N ILE A 284 -0.08 -5.68 4.65
CA ILE A 284 1.10 -6.40 5.18
C ILE A 284 1.51 -5.84 6.55
N VAL A 285 1.60 -4.51 6.70
CA VAL A 285 2.23 -3.90 7.89
C VAL A 285 1.24 -3.26 8.86
N GLY A 286 0.03 -2.91 8.43
CA GLY A 286 -0.87 -2.08 9.23
C GLY A 286 -1.35 -2.75 10.51
N GLU A 287 -1.78 -4.01 10.43
CA GLU A 287 -2.19 -4.79 11.61
C GLU A 287 -1.02 -5.34 12.42
N ALA A 288 0.20 -5.29 11.88
CA ALA A 288 1.42 -5.71 12.56
C ALA A 288 2.08 -4.57 13.37
N GLY A 289 1.56 -3.34 13.29
CA GLY A 289 2.16 -2.16 13.88
C GLY A 289 1.32 -1.52 14.97
N ILE A 290 1.98 -0.98 15.99
CA ILE A 290 1.38 -0.13 17.02
C ILE A 290 2.24 1.10 17.26
N THR A 291 1.66 2.15 17.80
CA THR A 291 2.42 3.32 18.28
C THR A 291 2.36 3.42 19.80
N LEU A 292 3.52 3.51 20.41
CA LEU A 292 3.69 3.72 21.86
C LEU A 292 3.85 5.21 22.15
N TYR A 293 3.09 5.66 23.14
CA TYR A 293 3.16 7.03 23.67
C TYR A 293 3.29 7.03 25.18
N GLU A 294 3.93 8.06 25.71
CA GLU A 294 3.89 8.36 27.13
C GLU A 294 2.79 9.38 27.42
N VAL A 295 1.97 9.08 28.44
CA VAL A 295 0.94 10.01 28.92
C VAL A 295 1.62 11.14 29.70
N GLY A 296 1.35 12.37 29.25
CA GLY A 296 1.80 13.59 29.93
C GLY A 296 0.71 14.19 30.78
N THR A 297 0.15 15.32 30.36
CA THR A 297 -0.87 16.07 31.13
C THR A 297 -2.27 15.53 30.88
N ILE A 298 -3.06 15.40 31.94
CA ILE A 298 -4.48 15.12 31.87
C ILE A 298 -5.24 16.40 32.20
N LYS A 299 -6.14 16.81 31.29
CA LYS A 299 -7.00 17.97 31.45
C LYS A 299 -8.47 17.53 31.54
N ASP A 300 -9.05 17.60 32.72
CA ASP A 300 -10.46 17.32 32.95
C ASP A 300 -11.27 18.62 32.88
N ILE A 301 -12.29 18.65 32.03
CA ILE A 301 -13.25 19.74 31.89
C ILE A 301 -14.60 19.18 32.31
N PRO A 302 -15.02 19.40 33.57
CA PRO A 302 -16.19 18.77 34.14
C PRO A 302 -17.45 18.92 33.30
N GLY A 303 -18.07 17.80 32.95
CA GLY A 303 -19.32 17.76 32.18
C GLY A 303 -19.12 18.04 30.66
N VAL A 304 -17.88 18.18 30.18
CA VAL A 304 -17.58 18.46 28.76
C VAL A 304 -16.71 17.36 28.17
N ASN A 305 -15.44 17.26 28.58
CA ASN A 305 -14.48 16.28 28.03
C ASN A 305 -13.27 16.13 28.95
N LYS A 306 -12.62 14.97 28.87
CA LYS A 306 -11.31 14.72 29.47
C LYS A 306 -10.28 14.48 28.38
N TYR A 307 -9.24 15.29 28.37
CA TYR A 307 -8.12 15.15 27.44
C TYR A 307 -6.94 14.48 28.14
N VAL A 308 -6.41 13.44 27.49
CA VAL A 308 -5.18 12.76 27.86
C VAL A 308 -4.14 13.13 26.81
N SER A 309 -3.20 14.01 27.17
CA SER A 309 -2.14 14.43 26.25
C SER A 309 -1.00 13.43 26.28
N VAL A 310 -0.44 13.17 25.10
CA VAL A 310 0.70 12.28 24.90
C VAL A 310 1.87 13.01 24.24
N ASP A 311 3.04 12.40 24.28
CA ASP A 311 4.30 12.96 23.78
C ASP A 311 4.46 12.96 22.26
N GLY A 312 3.49 12.40 21.50
CA GLY A 312 3.40 12.47 20.03
C GLY A 312 2.29 13.38 19.54
N GLY A 313 1.78 13.16 18.34
CA GLY A 313 0.71 13.97 17.77
C GLY A 313 0.32 13.58 16.35
N MET A 314 -0.42 14.46 15.68
CA MET A 314 -0.91 14.26 14.31
C MET A 314 0.23 14.11 13.28
N SER A 315 1.45 14.51 13.58
CA SER A 315 2.64 14.22 12.76
C SER A 315 2.94 12.72 12.66
N ASP A 316 2.53 11.94 13.65
CA ASP A 316 2.71 10.49 13.69
C ASP A 316 1.46 9.78 13.14
N HIS A 317 0.28 10.35 13.38
CA HIS A 317 -1.04 9.83 13.01
C HIS A 317 -1.94 10.87 12.34
N ILE A 318 -1.57 11.30 11.14
CA ILE A 318 -2.33 12.33 10.39
C ILE A 318 -3.76 11.90 10.00
N ARG A 319 -4.03 10.59 9.94
CA ARG A 319 -5.27 10.06 9.37
C ARG A 319 -6.52 10.43 10.18
N THR A 320 -6.42 10.57 11.49
CA THR A 320 -7.54 11.04 12.31
C THR A 320 -7.94 12.46 11.92
N ALA A 321 -6.97 13.35 11.75
CA ALA A 321 -7.23 14.74 11.33
C ALA A 321 -7.68 14.85 9.87
N LEU A 322 -7.07 14.05 8.96
CA LEU A 322 -7.27 14.16 7.51
C LEU A 322 -8.50 13.39 7.02
N TYR A 323 -8.76 12.20 7.58
CA TYR A 323 -9.80 11.28 7.09
C TYR A 323 -10.89 10.98 8.13
N GLY A 324 -10.80 11.52 9.34
CA GLY A 324 -11.67 11.11 10.44
C GLY A 324 -11.45 9.64 10.85
N ALA A 325 -10.27 9.08 10.55
CA ALA A 325 -9.97 7.68 10.86
C ALA A 325 -10.05 7.43 12.37
N GLN A 326 -10.56 6.26 12.74
CA GLN A 326 -10.67 5.82 14.12
C GLN A 326 -9.54 4.86 14.46
N TYR A 327 -9.11 4.90 15.70
CA TYR A 327 -8.13 4.00 16.30
C TYR A 327 -8.55 3.60 17.69
N GLU A 328 -8.07 2.44 18.15
CA GLU A 328 -8.22 2.01 19.53
C GLU A 328 -6.97 2.34 20.34
N ALA A 329 -7.14 2.53 21.65
CA ALA A 329 -6.04 2.76 22.57
C ALA A 329 -6.11 1.78 23.74
N LEU A 330 -4.94 1.30 24.17
CA LEU A 330 -4.80 0.37 25.27
C LEU A 330 -3.76 0.87 26.27
N LEU A 331 -3.96 0.59 27.55
CA LEU A 331 -2.96 0.86 28.59
C LEU A 331 -1.90 -0.24 28.58
N VAL A 332 -0.63 0.16 28.44
CA VAL A 332 0.50 -0.80 28.37
C VAL A 332 0.78 -1.50 29.70
N ASN A 333 0.52 -0.82 30.81
CA ASN A 333 0.99 -1.22 32.15
C ASN A 333 -0.08 -1.85 33.05
N ARG A 334 -1.32 -2.01 32.54
CA ARG A 334 -2.42 -2.61 33.30
C ARG A 334 -3.57 -3.07 32.40
N ASN A 335 -4.22 -4.16 32.82
CA ASN A 335 -5.38 -4.72 32.15
C ASN A 335 -6.64 -4.42 33.01
N GLU A 336 -7.10 -3.19 32.95
CA GLU A 336 -8.31 -2.76 33.65
C GLU A 336 -9.40 -2.42 32.64
N LYS A 337 -10.66 -2.68 33.00
CA LYS A 337 -11.78 -2.24 32.17
C LYS A 337 -11.84 -0.73 32.15
N ALA A 338 -12.04 -0.18 30.93
CA ALA A 338 -12.37 1.23 30.79
C ALA A 338 -13.58 1.61 31.63
N ASN A 339 -13.49 2.72 32.35
CA ASN A 339 -14.53 3.23 33.24
C ASN A 339 -14.98 4.66 32.89
N GLU A 340 -14.30 5.27 31.92
CA GLU A 340 -14.62 6.59 31.40
C GLU A 340 -14.15 6.69 29.91
N SER A 341 -14.77 7.57 29.14
CA SER A 341 -14.33 7.93 27.80
C SER A 341 -13.45 9.16 27.87
N VAL A 342 -12.35 9.16 27.09
CA VAL A 342 -11.38 10.26 27.02
C VAL A 342 -11.02 10.57 25.57
N THR A 343 -10.49 11.77 25.34
CA THR A 343 -9.88 12.13 24.08
C THR A 343 -8.36 12.11 24.21
N ILE A 344 -7.67 11.27 23.43
CA ILE A 344 -6.22 11.25 23.36
C ILE A 344 -5.77 12.34 22.37
N ALA A 345 -5.04 13.33 22.90
CA ALA A 345 -4.56 14.48 22.17
C ALA A 345 -3.03 14.48 22.08
N GLY A 346 -2.51 14.96 20.97
CA GLY A 346 -1.08 15.18 20.83
C GLY A 346 -0.59 16.45 21.57
N LYS A 347 0.72 16.69 21.48
CA LYS A 347 1.39 17.84 22.11
C LYS A 347 1.54 19.05 21.19
N LEU A 348 1.11 18.96 19.95
CA LEU A 348 1.25 20.04 18.98
C LEU A 348 0.26 21.18 19.29
N CYS A 349 0.66 22.42 19.06
CA CYS A 349 -0.17 23.59 19.30
C CYS A 349 -1.20 23.82 18.19
N GLU A 350 -2.00 22.78 17.91
CA GLU A 350 -3.03 22.74 16.87
C GLU A 350 -4.29 22.06 17.43
N SER A 351 -5.45 22.68 17.31
CA SER A 351 -6.71 22.16 17.87
C SER A 351 -7.14 20.82 17.24
N GLY A 352 -6.71 20.56 16.01
CA GLY A 352 -6.93 19.30 15.30
C GLY A 352 -5.96 18.18 15.68
N ASP A 353 -5.02 18.41 16.60
CA ASP A 353 -4.04 17.41 17.02
C ASP A 353 -4.67 16.37 17.99
N ILE A 354 -5.57 15.60 17.43
CA ILE A 354 -6.30 14.51 18.12
C ILE A 354 -5.88 13.19 17.49
N ILE A 355 -5.49 12.23 18.33
CA ILE A 355 -5.08 10.89 17.94
C ILE A 355 -6.25 9.93 17.99
N VAL A 356 -6.94 9.85 19.14
CA VAL A 356 -8.12 9.01 19.34
C VAL A 356 -9.22 9.81 20.00
N ARG A 357 -10.44 9.73 19.46
CA ARG A 357 -11.66 10.25 20.08
C ARG A 357 -12.37 9.11 20.76
N ASP A 358 -12.99 9.40 21.90
CA ASP A 358 -13.83 8.44 22.65
C ASP A 358 -13.09 7.11 22.95
N ALA A 359 -11.83 7.25 23.39
CA ALA A 359 -10.97 6.14 23.78
C ALA A 359 -11.44 5.51 25.11
#